data_67281eb8ebe3d6f72b2dc86d80da3205
#
_entry.id   67281eb8ebe3d6f72b2dc86d80da3205
#
_cell.length_a   1.000
_cell.length_b   1.000
_cell.length_c   1.000
_cell.angle_alpha   90.00
_cell.angle_beta   90.00
_cell.angle_gamma   90.00
#
_symmetry.space_group_name_H-M   'P 1'
#
loop_
_entity.id
_entity.type
_entity.pdbx_description
1 polymer ?
#
loop_
_entity_poly.entity_id
_entity_poly.type
_entity_poly.pdbx_seq_one_letter_code
_entity_poly.pdbx_strand_id
1 'polypeptide(L)'
;MSTPALTVLYEHPTWQQPLFDALDKRGVDYLAYDVKSAAFDLREDVQASIIFNQLSPSAYVRGNGHTVPFALALLDHFESKGARVLNGASAFRLELDKIAQIRLMRDLGMDYPWTIAFNNVEALREHEAALNFPAILKPNQGGSGARMAEVNSLEELKCLLEEDSSLWQPDPVLLLQEKLDHDPAKQGIVRLEFLDGE
;
A
#
# COMPACT_ATOMS: atom_id res chain seq x y z
N MET A 1 -22.15 -21.45 17.38
CA MET A 1 -22.42 -20.39 16.40
C MET A 1 -21.93 -20.90 15.05
N SER A 2 -22.64 -20.64 13.97
CA SER A 2 -22.17 -21.02 12.62
C SER A 2 -20.93 -20.20 12.27
N THR A 3 -19.97 -20.83 11.60
CA THR A 3 -18.82 -20.14 11.06
C THR A 3 -19.28 -19.17 9.97
N PRO A 4 -18.91 -17.86 10.01
CA PRO A 4 -19.31 -16.92 8.98
C PRO A 4 -18.74 -17.33 7.61
N ALA A 5 -19.49 -17.08 6.54
CA ALA A 5 -19.05 -17.38 5.19
C ALA A 5 -17.86 -16.48 4.77
N LEU A 6 -17.79 -15.27 5.31
CA LEU A 6 -16.83 -14.23 4.96
C LEU A 6 -16.35 -13.50 6.21
N THR A 7 -15.05 -13.23 6.30
CA THR A 7 -14.49 -12.22 7.22
C THR A 7 -13.91 -11.07 6.40
N VAL A 8 -14.34 -9.85 6.69
CA VAL A 8 -13.82 -8.64 6.05
C VAL A 8 -12.86 -7.94 7.02
N LEU A 9 -11.57 -7.91 6.66
CA LEU A 9 -10.55 -7.18 7.43
C LEU A 9 -10.55 -5.72 6.99
N TYR A 10 -10.72 -4.79 7.92
CA TYR A 10 -10.76 -3.36 7.60
C TYR A 10 -10.11 -2.51 8.69
N GLU A 11 -9.75 -1.28 8.32
CA GLU A 11 -9.24 -0.25 9.23
C GLU A 11 -10.10 1.01 9.19
N HIS A 12 -10.76 1.28 8.04
CA HIS A 12 -11.55 2.50 7.85
C HIS A 12 -13.04 2.15 7.69
N PRO A 13 -13.87 2.24 8.75
CA PRO A 13 -15.24 1.75 8.72
C PRO A 13 -16.10 2.45 7.66
N THR A 14 -15.92 3.78 7.47
CA THR A 14 -16.73 4.55 6.51
C THR A 14 -16.47 4.13 5.07
N TRP A 15 -15.25 3.75 4.72
CA TRP A 15 -14.95 3.29 3.35
C TRP A 15 -15.55 1.91 3.08
N GLN A 16 -15.74 1.11 4.13
CA GLN A 16 -16.30 -0.23 3.99
C GLN A 16 -17.83 -0.27 4.05
N GLN A 17 -18.48 0.83 4.45
CA GLN A 17 -19.93 0.86 4.61
C GLN A 17 -20.68 0.41 3.35
N PRO A 18 -20.31 0.85 2.12
CA PRO A 18 -20.99 0.39 0.91
C PRO A 18 -20.86 -1.14 0.68
N LEU A 19 -19.73 -1.75 1.09
CA LEU A 19 -19.56 -3.19 1.04
C LEU A 19 -20.46 -3.88 2.06
N PHE A 20 -20.49 -3.40 3.29
CA PHE A 20 -21.34 -3.97 4.36
C PHE A 20 -22.81 -3.87 3.99
N ASP A 21 -23.27 -2.72 3.51
CA ASP A 21 -24.66 -2.54 3.04
C ASP A 21 -25.00 -3.50 1.89
N ALA A 22 -24.05 -3.77 1.01
CA ALA A 22 -24.24 -4.72 -0.09
C ALA A 22 -24.29 -6.17 0.37
N LEU A 23 -23.51 -6.55 1.38
CA LEU A 23 -23.52 -7.88 1.99
C LEU A 23 -24.83 -8.10 2.75
N ASP A 24 -25.27 -7.14 3.56
CA ASP A 24 -26.53 -7.17 4.30
C ASP A 24 -27.72 -7.31 3.35
N LYS A 25 -27.75 -6.51 2.28
CA LYS A 25 -28.80 -6.58 1.26
C LYS A 25 -28.89 -7.95 0.57
N ARG A 26 -27.77 -8.68 0.49
CA ARG A 26 -27.71 -10.03 -0.10
C ARG A 26 -27.91 -11.14 0.92
N GLY A 27 -28.05 -10.82 2.20
CA GLY A 27 -28.16 -11.78 3.29
C GLY A 27 -26.90 -12.64 3.46
N VAL A 28 -25.72 -12.10 3.13
CA VAL A 28 -24.45 -12.81 3.34
C VAL A 28 -24.07 -12.72 4.81
N ASP A 29 -23.83 -13.87 5.44
CA ASP A 29 -23.31 -13.92 6.81
C ASP A 29 -21.81 -13.60 6.80
N TYR A 30 -21.42 -12.50 7.45
CA TYR A 30 -20.03 -12.05 7.50
C TYR A 30 -19.63 -11.53 8.87
N LEU A 31 -18.33 -11.59 9.14
CA LEU A 31 -17.67 -10.96 10.28
C LEU A 31 -16.93 -9.70 9.81
N ALA A 32 -17.30 -8.54 10.32
CA ALA A 32 -16.54 -7.31 10.18
C ALA A 32 -15.41 -7.29 11.23
N TYR A 33 -14.14 -7.41 10.79
CA TYR A 33 -12.98 -7.52 11.66
C TYR A 33 -12.16 -6.23 11.61
N ASP A 34 -12.29 -5.40 12.65
CA ASP A 34 -11.54 -4.13 12.78
C ASP A 34 -10.12 -4.40 13.28
N VAL A 35 -9.13 -4.24 12.42
CA VAL A 35 -7.72 -4.53 12.74
C VAL A 35 -7.05 -3.48 13.64
N LYS A 36 -7.72 -2.34 13.92
CA LYS A 36 -7.16 -1.30 14.80
C LYS A 36 -7.08 -1.75 16.26
N SER A 37 -7.93 -2.67 16.66
CA SER A 37 -8.03 -3.17 18.05
C SER A 37 -8.18 -4.69 18.10
N ALA A 38 -7.48 -5.38 17.23
CA ALA A 38 -7.57 -6.82 17.06
C ALA A 38 -6.42 -7.57 17.75
N ALA A 39 -6.68 -8.82 18.06
CA ALA A 39 -5.70 -9.81 18.49
C ALA A 39 -6.04 -11.16 17.87
N PHE A 40 -5.05 -12.01 17.68
CA PHE A 40 -5.27 -13.39 17.24
C PHE A 40 -4.33 -14.35 17.98
N ASP A 41 -4.81 -15.56 18.22
CA ASP A 41 -4.05 -16.64 18.83
C ASP A 41 -3.52 -17.55 17.71
N LEU A 42 -2.20 -17.73 17.63
CA LEU A 42 -1.55 -18.59 16.63
C LEU A 42 -1.98 -20.07 16.71
N ARG A 43 -2.57 -20.49 17.82
CA ARG A 43 -3.07 -21.84 18.03
C ARG A 43 -4.49 -22.05 17.47
N GLU A 44 -5.25 -20.97 17.34
CA GLU A 44 -6.63 -21.05 16.90
C GLU A 44 -6.74 -21.31 15.39
N ASP A 45 -7.77 -22.02 15.02
CA ASP A 45 -8.12 -22.25 13.62
C ASP A 45 -8.92 -21.07 13.08
N VAL A 46 -8.81 -20.85 11.77
CA VAL A 46 -9.53 -19.78 11.09
C VAL A 46 -11.02 -20.07 11.04
N GLN A 47 -11.82 -19.15 11.55
CA GLN A 47 -13.26 -19.27 11.71
C GLN A 47 -14.04 -18.70 10.49
N ALA A 48 -13.48 -18.79 9.27
CA ALA A 48 -14.17 -18.31 8.07
C ALA A 48 -13.73 -19.07 6.82
N SER A 49 -14.65 -19.22 5.87
CA SER A 49 -14.34 -19.86 4.58
C SER A 49 -13.53 -18.96 3.66
N ILE A 50 -13.79 -17.66 3.72
CA ILE A 50 -13.14 -16.63 2.91
C ILE A 50 -12.74 -15.46 3.82
N ILE A 51 -11.52 -14.99 3.67
CA ILE A 51 -11.01 -13.74 4.27
C ILE A 51 -10.88 -12.71 3.16
N PHE A 52 -11.44 -11.53 3.34
CA PHE A 52 -11.33 -10.43 2.41
C PHE A 52 -10.54 -9.28 3.03
N ASN A 53 -9.33 -9.06 2.56
CA ASN A 53 -8.49 -7.97 3.01
C ASN A 53 -8.88 -6.67 2.29
N GLN A 54 -9.31 -5.68 3.08
CA GLN A 54 -9.68 -4.33 2.65
C GLN A 54 -8.84 -3.25 3.34
N LEU A 55 -7.66 -3.62 3.81
CA LEU A 55 -6.72 -2.68 4.40
C LEU A 55 -6.03 -1.83 3.33
N SER A 56 -5.63 -0.64 3.74
CA SER A 56 -4.96 0.31 2.84
C SER A 56 -3.55 0.65 3.34
N PRO A 57 -2.56 0.73 2.44
CA PRO A 57 -1.23 1.25 2.77
C PRO A 57 -1.24 2.64 3.41
N SER A 58 -2.29 3.42 3.18
CA SER A 58 -2.43 4.78 3.71
C SER A 58 -2.95 4.85 5.15
N ALA A 59 -3.10 3.73 5.86
CA ALA A 59 -3.56 3.70 7.25
C ALA A 59 -2.72 4.62 8.17
N TYR A 60 -1.42 4.78 7.89
CA TYR A 60 -0.53 5.65 8.64
C TYR A 60 -0.93 7.14 8.58
N VAL A 61 -1.54 7.61 7.51
CA VAL A 61 -2.02 9.00 7.37
C VAL A 61 -3.12 9.31 8.38
N ARG A 62 -3.82 8.27 8.84
CA ARG A 62 -4.90 8.34 9.83
C ARG A 62 -4.45 7.96 11.24
N GLY A 63 -3.14 7.85 11.48
CA GLY A 63 -2.58 7.43 12.77
C GLY A 63 -2.63 5.93 13.04
N ASN A 64 -3.08 5.13 12.07
CA ASN A 64 -3.26 3.68 12.20
C ASN A 64 -2.13 2.87 11.54
N GLY A 65 -0.94 3.44 11.40
CA GLY A 65 0.20 2.77 10.75
C GLY A 65 0.59 1.41 11.37
N HIS A 66 0.33 1.22 12.66
CA HIS A 66 0.55 -0.04 13.37
C HIS A 66 -0.30 -1.20 12.82
N THR A 67 -1.42 -0.90 12.16
CA THR A 67 -2.30 -1.94 11.58
C THR A 67 -1.66 -2.64 10.40
N VAL A 68 -0.73 -2.01 9.68
CA VAL A 68 -0.12 -2.59 8.48
C VAL A 68 0.73 -3.82 8.81
N PRO A 69 1.75 -3.76 9.71
CA PRO A 69 2.52 -4.95 10.07
C PRO A 69 1.67 -6.01 10.78
N PHE A 70 0.69 -5.60 11.59
CA PHE A 70 -0.25 -6.52 12.22
C PHE A 70 -1.08 -7.28 11.17
N ALA A 71 -1.60 -6.57 10.17
CA ALA A 71 -2.38 -7.17 9.08
C ALA A 71 -1.56 -8.17 8.26
N LEU A 72 -0.30 -7.86 7.93
CA LEU A 72 0.57 -8.81 7.25
C LEU A 72 0.73 -10.10 8.04
N ALA A 73 1.01 -10.00 9.35
CA ALA A 73 1.13 -11.17 10.22
C ALA A 73 -0.17 -11.97 10.31
N LEU A 74 -1.31 -11.29 10.36
CA LEU A 74 -2.63 -11.92 10.39
C LEU A 74 -2.95 -12.63 9.08
N LEU A 75 -2.67 -11.99 7.93
CA LEU A 75 -2.87 -12.60 6.62
C LEU A 75 -2.00 -13.84 6.43
N ASP A 76 -0.71 -13.77 6.80
CA ASP A 76 0.19 -14.93 6.78
C ASP A 76 -0.34 -16.06 7.68
N HIS A 77 -0.87 -15.72 8.87
CA HIS A 77 -1.46 -16.71 9.75
C HIS A 77 -2.68 -17.39 9.10
N PHE A 78 -3.60 -16.62 8.53
CA PHE A 78 -4.77 -17.18 7.86
C PHE A 78 -4.40 -18.08 6.67
N GLU A 79 -3.46 -17.63 5.82
CA GLU A 79 -2.97 -18.42 4.69
C GLU A 79 -2.28 -19.70 5.14
N SER A 80 -1.48 -19.65 6.23
CA SER A 80 -0.80 -20.81 6.80
C SER A 80 -1.77 -21.87 7.34
N LYS A 81 -2.97 -21.45 7.75
CA LYS A 81 -4.07 -22.34 8.18
C LYS A 81 -4.96 -22.82 7.04
N GLY A 82 -4.61 -22.49 5.78
CA GLY A 82 -5.33 -22.91 4.59
C GLY A 82 -6.59 -22.11 4.27
N ALA A 83 -6.78 -20.92 4.89
CA ALA A 83 -7.88 -20.04 4.53
C ALA A 83 -7.71 -19.48 3.11
N ARG A 84 -8.82 -19.33 2.39
CA ARG A 84 -8.84 -18.60 1.13
C ARG A 84 -8.85 -17.10 1.42
N VAL A 85 -7.76 -16.41 1.10
CA VAL A 85 -7.62 -14.97 1.33
C VAL A 85 -7.69 -14.23 0.01
N LEU A 86 -8.61 -13.28 -0.12
CA LEU A 86 -8.68 -12.33 -1.24
C LEU A 86 -7.87 -11.09 -0.86
N ASN A 87 -7.04 -10.60 -1.77
CA ASN A 87 -6.01 -9.60 -1.52
C ASN A 87 -5.09 -10.06 -0.37
N GLY A 88 -4.58 -11.29 -0.48
CA GLY A 88 -3.78 -11.94 0.55
C GLY A 88 -2.43 -11.28 0.82
N ALA A 89 -1.63 -11.91 1.67
CA ALA A 89 -0.37 -11.34 2.15
C ALA A 89 0.59 -10.97 1.00
N SER A 90 0.67 -11.78 -0.06
CA SER A 90 1.53 -11.50 -1.22
C SER A 90 1.07 -10.24 -1.98
N ALA A 91 -0.23 -10.11 -2.26
CA ALA A 91 -0.79 -8.93 -2.92
C ALA A 91 -0.62 -7.68 -2.06
N PHE A 92 -0.88 -7.79 -0.75
CA PHE A 92 -0.76 -6.66 0.16
C PHE A 92 0.70 -6.22 0.34
N ARG A 93 1.68 -7.14 0.38
CA ARG A 93 3.11 -6.78 0.35
C ARG A 93 3.47 -6.00 -0.91
N LEU A 94 2.97 -6.43 -2.07
CA LEU A 94 3.21 -5.71 -3.31
C LEU A 94 2.59 -4.31 -3.30
N GLU A 95 1.40 -4.15 -2.73
CA GLU A 95 0.73 -2.85 -2.58
C GLU A 95 1.52 -1.90 -1.67
N LEU A 96 2.17 -2.43 -0.64
CA LEU A 96 2.97 -1.66 0.31
C LEU A 96 4.35 -1.23 -0.22
N ASP A 97 4.87 -1.88 -1.25
CA ASP A 97 6.28 -1.76 -1.67
C ASP A 97 6.39 -1.32 -3.14
N LYS A 98 6.63 -0.01 -3.36
CA LYS A 98 6.78 0.54 -4.71
C LYS A 98 8.03 0.03 -5.44
N ILE A 99 9.08 -0.32 -4.71
CA ILE A 99 10.28 -0.94 -5.30
C ILE A 99 9.89 -2.32 -5.87
N ALA A 100 9.12 -3.10 -5.12
CA ALA A 100 8.62 -4.39 -5.60
C ALA A 100 7.69 -4.22 -6.82
N GLN A 101 6.85 -3.18 -6.84
CA GLN A 101 6.00 -2.86 -8.00
C GLN A 101 6.84 -2.55 -9.25
N ILE A 102 7.87 -1.71 -9.12
CA ILE A 102 8.78 -1.37 -10.25
C ILE A 102 9.53 -2.61 -10.74
N ARG A 103 10.00 -3.46 -9.82
CA ARG A 103 10.65 -4.73 -10.18
C ARG A 103 9.70 -5.64 -10.96
N LEU A 104 8.45 -5.74 -10.50
CA LEU A 104 7.42 -6.53 -11.19
C LEU A 104 7.16 -5.99 -12.60
N MET A 105 7.04 -4.67 -12.78
CA MET A 105 6.89 -4.04 -14.10
C MET A 105 8.06 -4.40 -15.03
N ARG A 106 9.30 -4.28 -14.52
CA ARG A 106 10.49 -4.67 -15.26
C ARG A 106 10.47 -6.15 -15.66
N ASP A 107 10.13 -7.04 -14.72
CA ASP A 107 10.14 -8.47 -14.95
C ASP A 107 9.03 -8.92 -15.93
N LEU A 108 7.97 -8.11 -16.06
CA LEU A 108 6.91 -8.26 -17.07
C LEU A 108 7.22 -7.56 -18.41
N GLY A 109 8.36 -6.90 -18.54
CA GLY A 109 8.73 -6.16 -19.75
C GLY A 109 7.89 -4.89 -19.99
N MET A 110 7.29 -4.34 -18.94
CA MET A 110 6.53 -3.08 -18.99
C MET A 110 7.47 -1.89 -18.83
N ASP A 111 7.12 -0.77 -19.46
CA ASP A 111 7.81 0.49 -19.22
C ASP A 111 7.55 0.98 -17.79
N TYR A 112 8.60 1.54 -17.17
CA TYR A 112 8.52 2.12 -15.84
C TYR A 112 9.43 3.36 -15.75
N PRO A 113 9.05 4.36 -14.93
CA PRO A 113 9.87 5.54 -14.75
C PRO A 113 11.19 5.20 -14.05
N TRP A 114 12.31 5.86 -14.43
CA TRP A 114 13.53 5.67 -13.68
C TRP A 114 13.30 5.98 -12.20
N THR A 115 13.92 5.20 -11.33
CA THR A 115 13.70 5.30 -9.89
C THR A 115 14.96 4.92 -9.15
N ILE A 116 15.37 5.75 -8.20
CA ILE A 116 16.45 5.47 -7.27
C ILE A 116 15.85 5.39 -5.87
N ALA A 117 16.09 4.28 -5.18
CA ALA A 117 15.70 4.09 -3.78
C ALA A 117 16.87 4.48 -2.88
N PHE A 118 16.60 5.19 -1.80
CA PHE A 118 17.61 5.62 -0.84
C PHE A 118 17.05 5.70 0.58
N ASN A 119 17.93 5.57 1.55
CA ASN A 119 17.64 5.76 2.98
C ASN A 119 18.56 6.83 3.62
N ASN A 120 19.42 7.42 2.80
CA ASN A 120 20.28 8.52 3.16
C ASN A 120 20.50 9.38 1.90
N VAL A 121 20.19 10.68 1.99
CA VAL A 121 20.27 11.58 0.85
C VAL A 121 21.72 11.76 0.33
N GLU A 122 22.71 11.65 1.19
CA GLU A 122 24.12 11.78 0.78
C GLU A 122 24.55 10.62 -0.15
N ALA A 123 23.92 9.45 -0.04
CA ALA A 123 24.21 8.34 -0.94
C ALA A 123 23.81 8.62 -2.40
N LEU A 124 22.91 9.58 -2.66
CA LEU A 124 22.53 9.99 -4.01
C LEU A 124 23.66 10.65 -4.79
N ARG A 125 24.71 11.15 -4.13
CA ARG A 125 25.88 11.73 -4.81
C ARG A 125 26.57 10.72 -5.73
N GLU A 126 26.58 9.45 -5.36
CA GLU A 126 27.18 8.40 -6.19
C GLU A 126 26.39 8.16 -7.49
N HIS A 127 25.15 8.62 -7.53
CA HIS A 127 24.24 8.50 -8.66
C HIS A 127 23.95 9.84 -9.36
N GLU A 128 24.64 10.93 -8.97
CA GLU A 128 24.32 12.30 -9.43
C GLU A 128 24.27 12.42 -10.95
N ALA A 129 25.15 11.74 -11.67
CA ALA A 129 25.16 11.74 -13.13
C ALA A 129 23.93 11.08 -13.78
N ALA A 130 23.18 10.26 -13.02
CA ALA A 130 21.96 9.59 -13.46
C ALA A 130 20.69 10.32 -12.99
N LEU A 131 20.83 11.36 -12.16
CA LEU A 131 19.67 12.12 -11.67
C LEU A 131 19.19 13.08 -12.76
N ASN A 132 17.91 13.03 -13.04
CA ASN A 132 17.23 13.98 -13.92
C ASN A 132 16.16 14.72 -13.12
N PHE A 133 16.20 16.06 -13.19
CA PHE A 133 15.22 16.93 -12.55
C PHE A 133 14.37 17.66 -13.60
N PRO A 134 13.10 18.02 -13.27
CA PRO A 134 12.42 17.77 -12.00
C PRO A 134 12.13 16.29 -11.75
N ALA A 135 12.13 15.89 -10.48
CA ALA A 135 11.86 14.53 -10.04
C ALA A 135 10.80 14.51 -8.93
N ILE A 136 10.23 13.35 -8.69
CA ILE A 136 9.23 13.14 -7.62
C ILE A 136 9.88 12.40 -6.48
N LEU A 137 9.93 13.03 -5.30
CA LEU A 137 10.20 12.38 -4.03
C LEU A 137 8.93 11.70 -3.53
N LYS A 138 9.04 10.45 -3.06
CA LYS A 138 7.92 9.72 -2.43
C LYS A 138 8.41 8.62 -1.50
N PRO A 139 7.64 8.26 -0.44
CA PRO A 139 7.97 7.11 0.38
C PRO A 139 7.76 5.81 -0.39
N ASN A 140 8.56 4.79 -0.09
CA ASN A 140 8.37 3.46 -0.65
C ASN A 140 7.02 2.87 -0.22
N GLN A 141 6.73 2.88 1.08
CA GLN A 141 5.41 2.56 1.59
C GLN A 141 4.57 3.83 1.66
N GLY A 142 3.39 3.82 1.04
CA GLY A 142 2.48 4.96 1.11
C GLY A 142 1.29 4.82 0.18
N GLY A 143 0.33 5.72 0.34
CA GLY A 143 -0.88 5.78 -0.47
C GLY A 143 -1.48 7.18 -0.48
N SER A 144 -2.48 7.39 -1.32
CA SER A 144 -3.25 8.65 -1.42
C SER A 144 -2.40 9.89 -1.75
N GLY A 145 -1.23 9.72 -2.38
CA GLY A 145 -0.33 10.84 -2.71
C GLY A 145 0.31 11.53 -1.50
N ALA A 146 0.17 10.96 -0.30
CA ALA A 146 0.73 11.57 0.90
C ALA A 146 2.26 11.54 0.89
N ARG A 147 2.86 12.65 1.38
CA ARG A 147 4.31 12.81 1.50
C ARG A 147 5.07 12.69 0.17
N MET A 148 4.42 13.10 -0.90
CA MET A 148 5.07 13.27 -2.20
C MET A 148 5.42 14.73 -2.42
N ALA A 149 6.59 14.99 -3.01
CA ALA A 149 7.03 16.31 -3.38
C ALA A 149 7.72 16.30 -4.74
N GLU A 150 7.54 17.34 -5.52
CA GLU A 150 8.37 17.61 -6.69
C GLU A 150 9.62 18.35 -6.25
N VAL A 151 10.77 17.93 -6.75
CA VAL A 151 12.07 18.57 -6.46
C VAL A 151 12.80 18.85 -7.76
N ASN A 152 13.48 20.00 -7.82
CA ASN A 152 14.14 20.51 -9.03
C ASN A 152 15.67 20.38 -8.97
N SER A 153 16.21 20.00 -7.84
CA SER A 153 17.65 19.76 -7.66
C SER A 153 17.94 18.86 -6.47
N LEU A 154 19.17 18.37 -6.37
CA LEU A 154 19.63 17.61 -5.22
C LEU A 154 19.69 18.48 -3.95
N GLU A 155 20.04 19.75 -4.10
CA GLU A 155 20.08 20.73 -3.00
C GLU A 155 18.68 20.96 -2.43
N GLU A 156 17.69 21.16 -3.30
CA GLU A 156 16.27 21.31 -2.87
C GLU A 156 15.79 20.06 -2.13
N LEU A 157 16.11 18.85 -2.64
CA LEU A 157 15.79 17.60 -1.98
C LEU A 157 16.38 17.52 -0.57
N LYS A 158 17.65 17.93 -0.39
CA LYS A 158 18.32 17.94 0.91
C LYS A 158 17.64 18.88 1.88
N CYS A 159 17.44 20.13 1.47
CA CYS A 159 16.75 21.12 2.30
C CYS A 159 15.37 20.60 2.73
N LEU A 160 14.59 20.05 1.80
CA LEU A 160 13.26 19.50 2.09
C LEU A 160 13.29 18.38 3.14
N LEU A 161 14.26 17.47 3.03
CA LEU A 161 14.39 16.33 3.97
C LEU A 161 14.94 16.75 5.34
N GLU A 162 15.70 17.86 5.41
CA GLU A 162 16.16 18.47 6.67
C GLU A 162 15.03 19.22 7.38
N GLU A 163 14.15 19.91 6.61
CA GLU A 163 13.06 20.71 7.14
C GLU A 163 11.87 19.83 7.60
N ASP A 164 11.60 18.73 6.91
CA ASP A 164 10.46 17.85 7.21
C ASP A 164 10.86 16.38 7.41
N SER A 165 11.19 16.05 8.65
CA SER A 165 11.50 14.67 9.05
C SER A 165 10.33 13.70 8.88
N SER A 166 9.10 14.19 8.72
CA SER A 166 7.92 13.34 8.52
C SER A 166 7.92 12.66 7.16
N LEU A 167 8.71 13.14 6.19
CA LEU A 167 8.88 12.53 4.87
C LEU A 167 9.49 11.13 4.96
N TRP A 168 10.26 10.84 6.02
CA TRP A 168 10.83 9.53 6.31
C TRP A 168 9.83 8.52 6.92
N GLN A 169 8.54 8.86 6.92
CA GLN A 169 7.49 8.01 7.46
C GLN A 169 6.59 7.49 6.33
N PRO A 170 5.97 6.33 6.49
CA PRO A 170 6.03 5.37 7.62
C PRO A 170 7.26 4.45 7.55
N ASP A 171 8.01 4.52 6.48
CA ASP A 171 9.12 3.66 6.09
C ASP A 171 10.35 4.54 5.81
N PRO A 172 11.53 4.26 6.37
CA PRO A 172 12.74 5.05 6.16
C PRO A 172 13.36 4.83 4.77
N VAL A 173 12.62 4.31 3.81
CA VAL A 173 13.03 4.16 2.42
C VAL A 173 12.27 5.14 1.54
N LEU A 174 13.01 6.02 0.90
CA LEU A 174 12.47 7.01 -0.04
C LEU A 174 12.84 6.64 -1.48
N LEU A 175 12.02 7.09 -2.41
CA LEU A 175 12.25 6.98 -3.84
C LEU A 175 12.37 8.37 -4.44
N LEU A 176 13.41 8.58 -5.23
CA LEU A 176 13.48 9.67 -6.21
C LEU A 176 13.14 9.07 -7.57
N GLN A 177 12.08 9.57 -8.19
CA GLN A 177 11.54 8.98 -9.41
C GLN A 177 11.36 10.04 -10.48
N GLU A 178 11.50 9.63 -11.72
CA GLU A 178 11.20 10.44 -12.90
C GLU A 178 9.82 11.10 -12.78
N LYS A 179 9.78 12.39 -13.02
CA LYS A 179 8.52 13.08 -13.25
C LYS A 179 8.11 12.88 -14.71
N LEU A 180 7.09 12.07 -14.92
CA LEU A 180 6.51 11.91 -16.26
C LEU A 180 5.74 13.18 -16.63
N ASP A 181 5.87 13.61 -17.89
CA ASP A 181 5.06 14.70 -18.42
C ASP A 181 3.62 14.24 -18.60
N HIS A 182 2.77 14.61 -17.66
CA HIS A 182 1.37 14.25 -17.62
C HIS A 182 0.53 15.44 -17.18
N ASP A 183 -0.39 15.86 -18.03
CA ASP A 183 -1.37 16.89 -17.74
C ASP A 183 -2.73 16.21 -17.46
N PRO A 184 -3.13 16.06 -16.17
CA PRO A 184 -4.39 15.40 -15.82
C PRO A 184 -5.63 16.07 -16.43
N ALA A 185 -5.55 17.38 -16.71
CA ALA A 185 -6.66 18.12 -17.30
C ALA A 185 -6.87 17.76 -18.77
N LYS A 186 -5.81 17.37 -19.47
CA LYS A 186 -5.85 16.99 -20.90
C LYS A 186 -5.92 15.48 -21.11
N GLN A 187 -5.19 14.72 -20.29
CA GLN A 187 -5.00 13.28 -20.47
C GLN A 187 -5.89 12.43 -19.56
N GLY A 188 -6.39 13.04 -18.47
CA GLY A 188 -7.16 12.34 -17.46
C GLY A 188 -6.33 11.35 -16.64
N ILE A 189 -6.96 10.72 -15.67
CA ILE A 189 -6.42 9.61 -14.90
C ILE A 189 -7.24 8.38 -15.25
N VAL A 190 -6.60 7.33 -15.76
CA VAL A 190 -7.25 6.06 -16.04
C VAL A 190 -7.09 5.16 -14.82
N ARG A 191 -8.21 4.68 -14.29
CA ARG A 191 -8.24 3.65 -13.26
C ARG A 191 -8.77 2.37 -13.88
N LEU A 192 -8.01 1.30 -13.76
CA LEU A 192 -8.40 -0.02 -14.21
C LEU A 192 -8.78 -0.86 -12.99
N GLU A 193 -9.94 -1.49 -13.07
CA GLU A 193 -10.43 -2.44 -12.07
C GLU A 193 -10.73 -3.75 -12.78
N PHE A 194 -10.28 -4.86 -12.22
CA PHE A 194 -10.47 -6.19 -12.78
C PHE A 194 -11.27 -7.05 -11.81
N LEU A 195 -12.23 -7.77 -12.32
CA LEU A 195 -12.97 -8.80 -11.60
C LEU A 195 -12.86 -10.11 -12.40
N ASP A 196 -12.38 -11.17 -11.73
CA ASP A 196 -12.18 -12.50 -12.35
C ASP A 196 -11.33 -12.49 -13.64
N GLY A 197 -10.44 -11.49 -13.77
CA GLY A 197 -9.54 -11.34 -14.91
C GLY A 197 -10.11 -10.57 -16.10
N GLU A 198 -11.30 -9.99 -15.95
CA GLU A 198 -11.98 -9.12 -16.93
C GLU A 198 -12.09 -7.67 -16.46
#